data_d58e03c2cb73f551bcc1967fdb5954af
#
_entry.id   d58e03c2cb73f551bcc1967fdb5954af
#
_cell.length_a   1.000
_cell.length_b   1.000
_cell.length_c   1.000
_cell.angle_alpha   90.00
_cell.angle_beta   90.00
_cell.angle_gamma   90.00
#
_symmetry.space_group_name_H-M   'P 1'
#
loop_
_entity.id
_entity.type
_entity.pdbx_description
1 polymer ?
#
loop_
_entity_poly.entity_id
_entity_poly.type
_entity_poly.pdbx_seq_one_letter_code
_entity_poly.pdbx_strand_id
1 'polypeptide(L)'
;MASCWYCNSELSETAQYCPSCGHSQTDRTSSPLFGVVDPTTGIWNSKFLNALIGQEANRAVRYHRPLSVLVVELDHAEHIHKELQQIQLDGLMREISERLGQAIRDTDTVGFLDAEGPPHFAIVLPETDEQGASLAADKIRRSIAAHDFSTSGNWRRITVSCGAATIPSYTPQITEEAGLMNRREYTGNLLREAQQALDSGRSSGTNRTTVGAFRR
;
A
#
# COMPACT_ATOMS: atom_id res chain seq x y z
N MET A 1 -33.96 0.94 -12.55
CA MET A 1 -33.08 2.12 -12.41
C MET A 1 -31.65 1.60 -12.36
N ALA A 2 -30.76 2.12 -13.19
CA ALA A 2 -29.35 1.75 -13.20
C ALA A 2 -28.62 2.51 -12.08
N SER A 3 -27.55 1.94 -11.55
CA SER A 3 -26.67 2.62 -10.59
C SER A 3 -25.28 2.80 -11.20
N CYS A 4 -24.62 3.88 -10.81
CA CYS A 4 -23.26 4.15 -11.22
C CYS A 4 -22.31 3.07 -10.66
N TRP A 5 -21.54 2.46 -11.53
CA TRP A 5 -20.58 1.41 -11.14
C TRP A 5 -19.47 1.91 -10.22
N TYR A 6 -19.24 3.25 -10.17
CA TYR A 6 -18.18 3.85 -9.36
C TYR A 6 -18.67 4.39 -8.01
N CYS A 7 -19.72 5.26 -8.01
CA CYS A 7 -20.17 5.92 -6.78
C CYS A 7 -21.55 5.45 -6.29
N ASN A 8 -22.14 4.47 -6.96
CA ASN A 8 -23.45 3.88 -6.67
C ASN A 8 -24.65 4.84 -6.71
N SER A 9 -24.48 6.07 -7.21
CA SER A 9 -25.60 7.02 -7.41
C SER A 9 -26.55 6.51 -8.46
N GLU A 10 -27.84 6.82 -8.32
CA GLU A 10 -28.87 6.48 -9.31
C GLU A 10 -28.60 7.16 -10.66
N LEU A 11 -28.83 6.41 -11.74
CA LEU A 11 -28.60 6.83 -13.11
C LEU A 11 -29.83 6.60 -13.96
N SER A 12 -30.01 7.44 -15.00
CA SER A 12 -30.87 7.07 -16.10
C SER A 12 -30.26 5.89 -16.87
N GLU A 13 -31.10 5.02 -17.43
CA GLU A 13 -30.64 3.84 -18.17
C GLU A 13 -29.81 4.18 -19.41
N THR A 14 -29.90 5.41 -19.90
CA THR A 14 -29.17 5.90 -21.08
C THR A 14 -28.00 6.81 -20.73
N ALA A 15 -27.67 6.96 -19.45
CA ALA A 15 -26.58 7.84 -19.01
C ALA A 15 -25.22 7.33 -19.49
N GLN A 16 -24.54 8.11 -20.29
CA GLN A 16 -23.16 7.84 -20.70
C GLN A 16 -22.13 8.22 -19.62
N TYR A 17 -22.48 9.19 -18.80
CA TYR A 17 -21.66 9.68 -17.68
C TYR A 17 -22.49 9.82 -16.42
N CYS A 18 -21.90 9.56 -15.27
CA CYS A 18 -22.55 9.77 -13.98
C CYS A 18 -22.64 11.27 -13.66
N PRO A 19 -23.85 11.82 -13.38
CA PRO A 19 -23.99 13.23 -13.03
C PRO A 19 -23.37 13.57 -11.66
N SER A 20 -23.18 12.58 -10.78
CA SER A 20 -22.65 12.80 -9.43
C SER A 20 -21.12 12.77 -9.38
N CYS A 21 -20.46 11.88 -10.13
CA CYS A 21 -19.01 11.69 -10.07
C CYS A 21 -18.29 11.86 -11.41
N GLY A 22 -19.00 12.09 -12.51
CA GLY A 22 -18.43 12.31 -13.84
C GLY A 22 -17.90 11.06 -14.56
N HIS A 23 -17.95 9.88 -13.95
CA HIS A 23 -17.41 8.65 -14.57
C HIS A 23 -18.27 8.19 -15.74
N SER A 24 -17.58 7.78 -16.83
CA SER A 24 -18.23 7.13 -17.97
C SER A 24 -18.90 5.84 -17.53
N GLN A 25 -20.11 5.59 -18.01
CA GLN A 25 -20.86 4.36 -17.76
C GLN A 25 -20.72 3.35 -18.90
N THR A 26 -20.29 3.82 -20.07
CA THR A 26 -20.07 2.99 -21.27
C THR A 26 -18.62 2.52 -21.39
N ASP A 27 -17.67 3.31 -20.92
CA ASP A 27 -16.25 2.98 -20.94
C ASP A 27 -15.64 3.10 -19.53
N ARG A 28 -15.52 1.96 -18.88
CA ARG A 28 -14.93 1.86 -17.54
C ARG A 28 -13.42 2.12 -17.55
N THR A 29 -12.78 2.05 -18.72
CA THR A 29 -11.33 2.29 -18.87
C THR A 29 -11.00 3.77 -19.06
N SER A 30 -11.98 4.61 -19.39
CA SER A 30 -11.78 6.05 -19.62
C SER A 30 -11.75 6.91 -18.36
N SER A 31 -11.94 6.32 -17.17
CA SER A 31 -11.82 7.07 -15.91
C SER A 31 -10.40 7.62 -15.76
N PRO A 32 -10.22 8.90 -15.42
CA PRO A 32 -8.89 9.46 -15.12
C PRO A 32 -8.13 8.68 -14.05
N LEU A 33 -8.84 8.02 -13.13
CA LEU A 33 -8.27 7.21 -12.06
C LEU A 33 -8.07 5.74 -12.45
N PHE A 34 -8.64 5.28 -13.56
CA PHE A 34 -8.54 3.88 -13.98
C PHE A 34 -7.10 3.41 -14.23
N GLY A 35 -6.21 4.33 -14.56
CA GLY A 35 -4.77 4.04 -14.77
C GLY A 35 -3.90 4.16 -13.51
N VAL A 36 -4.46 4.57 -12.35
CA VAL A 36 -3.66 4.86 -11.15
C VAL A 36 -4.17 4.17 -9.88
N VAL A 37 -5.43 3.71 -9.86
CA VAL A 37 -6.01 2.93 -8.76
C VAL A 37 -6.29 1.50 -9.18
N ASP A 38 -6.28 0.60 -8.22
CA ASP A 38 -6.77 -0.77 -8.40
C ASP A 38 -8.29 -0.78 -8.36
N PRO A 39 -8.97 -1.31 -9.39
CA PRO A 39 -10.43 -1.24 -9.49
C PRO A 39 -11.17 -2.11 -8.46
N THR A 40 -10.51 -3.11 -7.89
CA THR A 40 -11.12 -4.00 -6.88
C THR A 40 -11.13 -3.36 -5.51
N THR A 41 -10.05 -2.71 -5.13
CA THR A 41 -9.81 -2.22 -3.77
C THR A 41 -9.87 -0.70 -3.64
N GLY A 42 -9.72 0.03 -4.75
CA GLY A 42 -9.71 1.50 -4.76
C GLY A 42 -8.42 2.15 -4.24
N ILE A 43 -7.42 1.36 -3.79
CA ILE A 43 -6.11 1.90 -3.42
C ILE A 43 -5.23 2.12 -4.65
N TRP A 44 -4.11 2.81 -4.48
CA TRP A 44 -3.21 3.11 -5.57
C TRP A 44 -2.57 1.86 -6.15
N ASN A 45 -2.46 1.78 -7.48
CA ASN A 45 -1.73 0.71 -8.13
C ASN A 45 -0.21 0.91 -8.00
N SER A 46 0.55 -0.13 -8.28
CA SER A 46 2.00 -0.15 -8.15
C SER A 46 2.70 0.92 -8.99
N LYS A 47 2.20 1.20 -10.18
CA LYS A 47 2.80 2.20 -11.08
C LYS A 47 2.72 3.60 -10.49
N PHE A 48 1.56 3.99 -9.97
CA PHE A 48 1.40 5.28 -9.32
C PHE A 48 2.17 5.33 -8.00
N LEU A 49 2.07 4.28 -7.18
CA LEU A 49 2.74 4.19 -5.89
C LEU A 49 4.27 4.32 -6.03
N ASN A 50 4.88 3.62 -6.97
CA ASN A 50 6.31 3.72 -7.25
C ASN A 50 6.72 5.16 -7.66
N ALA A 51 5.91 5.82 -8.46
CA ALA A 51 6.16 7.22 -8.85
C ALA A 51 6.07 8.15 -7.64
N LEU A 52 5.07 7.94 -6.76
CA LEU A 52 4.88 8.70 -5.53
C LEU A 52 6.04 8.51 -4.55
N ILE A 53 6.47 7.28 -4.29
CA ILE A 53 7.63 6.99 -3.43
C ILE A 53 8.86 7.75 -3.91
N GLY A 54 9.14 7.73 -5.23
CA GLY A 54 10.25 8.46 -5.80
C GLY A 54 10.14 9.98 -5.66
N GLN A 55 8.93 10.52 -5.73
CA GLN A 55 8.68 11.94 -5.53
C GLN A 55 8.88 12.34 -4.06
N GLU A 56 8.31 11.58 -3.13
CA GLU A 56 8.45 11.83 -1.69
C GLU A 56 9.90 11.62 -1.21
N ALA A 57 10.63 10.63 -1.77
CA ALA A 57 12.05 10.45 -1.46
C ALA A 57 12.89 11.67 -1.85
N ASN A 58 12.67 12.23 -3.05
CA ASN A 58 13.35 13.47 -3.44
C ASN A 58 12.99 14.66 -2.56
N ARG A 59 11.71 14.74 -2.14
CA ARG A 59 11.25 15.79 -1.22
C ARG A 59 11.91 15.63 0.15
N ALA A 60 11.94 14.42 0.70
CA ALA A 60 12.56 14.07 1.98
C ALA A 60 14.04 14.48 2.01
N VAL A 61 14.80 14.08 0.99
CA VAL A 61 16.21 14.44 0.86
C VAL A 61 16.40 15.96 0.72
N ARG A 62 15.61 16.61 -0.17
CA ARG A 62 15.74 18.06 -0.41
C ARG A 62 15.47 18.91 0.83
N TYR A 63 14.49 18.53 1.63
CA TYR A 63 14.03 19.30 2.77
C TYR A 63 14.51 18.75 4.11
N HIS A 64 15.38 17.75 4.09
CA HIS A 64 15.91 17.08 5.29
C HIS A 64 14.79 16.58 6.21
N ARG A 65 13.74 16.02 5.61
CA ARG A 65 12.62 15.41 6.33
C ARG A 65 12.72 13.89 6.28
N PRO A 66 12.35 13.18 7.35
CA PRO A 66 12.35 11.72 7.29
C PRO A 66 11.23 11.23 6.37
N LEU A 67 11.48 10.10 5.71
CA LEU A 67 10.48 9.38 4.93
C LEU A 67 10.59 7.90 5.25
N SER A 68 9.48 7.28 5.61
CA SER A 68 9.41 5.83 5.78
C SER A 68 8.51 5.17 4.75
N VAL A 69 8.84 3.95 4.39
CA VAL A 69 7.99 3.07 3.58
C VAL A 69 7.82 1.75 4.32
N LEU A 70 6.59 1.28 4.40
CA LEU A 70 6.26 -0.06 4.88
C LEU A 70 5.94 -0.95 3.70
N VAL A 71 6.42 -2.18 3.72
CA VAL A 71 5.91 -3.28 2.90
C VAL A 71 5.11 -4.19 3.81
N VAL A 72 3.88 -4.48 3.44
CA VAL A 72 2.92 -5.28 4.22
C VAL A 72 2.48 -6.46 3.39
N GLU A 73 2.65 -7.66 3.94
CA GLU A 73 2.27 -8.91 3.30
C GLU A 73 1.29 -9.68 4.17
N LEU A 74 0.31 -10.28 3.52
CA LEU A 74 -0.64 -11.18 4.16
C LEU A 74 0.06 -12.47 4.57
N ASP A 75 -0.02 -12.83 5.84
CA ASP A 75 0.52 -14.08 6.32
C ASP A 75 -0.27 -15.26 5.74
N HIS A 76 0.43 -16.32 5.36
CA HIS A 76 -0.18 -17.50 4.71
C HIS A 76 -0.91 -17.23 3.39
N ALA A 77 -0.53 -16.16 2.68
CA ALA A 77 -1.19 -15.68 1.47
C ALA A 77 -1.36 -16.78 0.39
N GLU A 78 -0.36 -17.63 0.18
CA GLU A 78 -0.46 -18.75 -0.78
C GLU A 78 -1.55 -19.77 -0.39
N HIS A 79 -1.73 -20.02 0.89
CA HIS A 79 -2.75 -20.93 1.40
C HIS A 79 -4.15 -20.34 1.21
N ILE A 80 -4.29 -19.08 1.58
CA ILE A 80 -5.53 -18.30 1.40
C ILE A 80 -5.91 -18.26 -0.08
N HIS A 81 -4.96 -17.99 -0.97
CA HIS A 81 -5.18 -17.98 -2.42
C HIS A 81 -5.63 -19.33 -2.99
N LYS A 82 -5.17 -20.44 -2.43
CA LYS A 82 -5.56 -21.79 -2.87
C LYS A 82 -6.96 -22.19 -2.40
N GLU A 83 -7.40 -21.67 -1.27
CA GLU A 83 -8.68 -22.05 -0.66
C GLU A 83 -9.84 -21.14 -1.04
N LEU A 84 -9.58 -19.85 -1.30
CA LEU A 84 -10.61 -18.88 -1.62
C LEU A 84 -10.92 -18.87 -3.12
N GLN A 85 -12.21 -18.75 -3.45
CA GLN A 85 -12.63 -18.39 -4.80
C GLN A 85 -12.32 -16.91 -5.08
N GLN A 86 -12.20 -16.56 -6.38
CA GLN A 86 -11.82 -15.19 -6.77
C GLN A 86 -12.67 -14.09 -6.13
N ILE A 87 -14.00 -14.31 -6.06
CA ILE A 87 -14.92 -13.32 -5.47
C ILE A 87 -14.68 -13.10 -3.96
N GLN A 88 -14.31 -14.17 -3.26
CA GLN A 88 -13.97 -14.10 -1.83
C GLN A 88 -12.62 -13.41 -1.64
N LEU A 89 -11.67 -13.70 -2.51
CA LEU A 89 -10.35 -13.07 -2.50
C LEU A 89 -10.45 -11.57 -2.76
N ASP A 90 -11.25 -11.16 -3.76
CA ASP A 90 -11.51 -9.75 -4.06
C ASP A 90 -12.17 -9.04 -2.87
N GLY A 91 -13.11 -9.70 -2.20
CA GLY A 91 -13.74 -9.21 -1.00
C GLY A 91 -12.73 -9.03 0.15
N LEU A 92 -11.90 -10.04 0.39
CA LEU A 92 -10.84 -10.01 1.39
C LEU A 92 -9.84 -8.87 1.13
N MET A 93 -9.38 -8.72 -0.12
CA MET A 93 -8.43 -7.67 -0.50
C MET A 93 -9.04 -6.27 -0.29
N ARG A 94 -10.34 -6.11 -0.55
CA ARG A 94 -11.06 -4.87 -0.28
C ARG A 94 -11.12 -4.56 1.21
N GLU A 95 -11.52 -5.54 2.04
CA GLU A 95 -11.57 -5.36 3.50
C GLU A 95 -10.18 -5.02 4.09
N ILE A 96 -9.12 -5.70 3.62
CA ILE A 96 -7.75 -5.37 4.05
C ILE A 96 -7.40 -3.94 3.66
N SER A 97 -7.65 -3.54 2.41
CA SER A 97 -7.34 -2.20 1.90
C SER A 97 -8.05 -1.10 2.71
N GLU A 98 -9.33 -1.30 3.03
CA GLU A 98 -10.10 -0.39 3.87
C GLU A 98 -9.49 -0.29 5.29
N ARG A 99 -9.08 -1.42 5.87
CA ARG A 99 -8.46 -1.45 7.20
C ARG A 99 -7.09 -0.78 7.21
N LEU A 100 -6.29 -0.97 6.17
CA LEU A 100 -5.02 -0.27 6.01
C LEU A 100 -5.26 1.25 5.94
N GLY A 101 -6.21 1.70 5.11
CA GLY A 101 -6.56 3.12 5.01
C GLY A 101 -7.03 3.74 6.33
N GLN A 102 -7.83 3.00 7.13
CA GLN A 102 -8.29 3.46 8.45
C GLN A 102 -7.18 3.48 9.53
N ALA A 103 -6.11 2.72 9.33
CA ALA A 103 -5.02 2.62 10.28
C ALA A 103 -3.93 3.69 10.09
N ILE A 104 -3.89 4.35 8.94
CA ILE A 104 -2.90 5.38 8.58
C ILE A 104 -3.47 6.79 8.71
N ARG A 105 -2.65 7.83 8.52
CA ARG A 105 -3.05 9.24 8.53
C ARG A 105 -3.51 9.68 7.14
N ASP A 106 -4.22 10.80 7.06
CA ASP A 106 -4.64 11.39 5.77
C ASP A 106 -3.46 11.80 4.87
N THR A 107 -2.29 12.03 5.46
CA THR A 107 -1.04 12.34 4.74
C THR A 107 -0.32 11.11 4.22
N ASP A 108 -0.68 9.94 4.72
CA ASP A 108 -0.04 8.68 4.36
C ASP A 108 -0.75 8.08 3.13
N THR A 109 -0.06 7.25 2.40
CA THR A 109 -0.60 6.67 1.17
C THR A 109 -0.41 5.16 1.16
N VAL A 110 -1.48 4.43 0.86
CA VAL A 110 -1.46 2.98 0.67
C VAL A 110 -1.70 2.61 -0.78
N GLY A 111 -1.00 1.60 -1.26
CA GLY A 111 -1.18 1.03 -2.60
C GLY A 111 -0.58 -0.36 -2.71
N PHE A 112 -0.73 -0.93 -3.91
CA PHE A 112 -0.12 -2.21 -4.25
C PHE A 112 1.32 -2.06 -4.73
N LEU A 113 2.12 -3.10 -4.49
CA LEU A 113 3.39 -3.35 -5.17
C LEU A 113 3.21 -4.43 -6.22
N ASP A 114 3.92 -4.29 -7.35
CA ASP A 114 4.10 -5.39 -8.29
C ASP A 114 5.04 -6.40 -7.63
N ALA A 115 4.53 -7.59 -7.36
CA ALA A 115 5.30 -8.71 -6.86
C ALA A 115 4.97 -9.97 -7.65
N GLU A 116 5.94 -10.83 -7.83
CA GLU A 116 5.68 -12.20 -8.27
C GLU A 116 5.06 -12.95 -7.08
N GLY A 117 3.78 -13.35 -7.22
CA GLY A 117 3.06 -14.07 -6.16
C GLY A 117 1.90 -13.29 -5.56
N PRO A 118 1.57 -13.53 -4.29
CA PRO A 118 0.48 -12.83 -3.61
C PRO A 118 0.70 -11.33 -3.57
N PRO A 119 -0.37 -10.52 -3.64
CA PRO A 119 -0.24 -9.07 -3.66
C PRO A 119 0.38 -8.54 -2.35
N HIS A 120 1.39 -7.69 -2.48
CA HIS A 120 1.96 -6.94 -1.39
C HIS A 120 1.38 -5.52 -1.37
N PHE A 121 1.17 -4.98 -0.19
CA PHE A 121 0.84 -3.58 -0.01
C PHE A 121 2.11 -2.79 0.32
N ALA A 122 2.17 -1.55 -0.11
CA ALA A 122 3.12 -0.60 0.45
C ALA A 122 2.41 0.63 0.98
N ILE A 123 2.98 1.19 2.04
CA ILE A 123 2.48 2.38 2.71
C ILE A 123 3.59 3.39 2.78
N VAL A 124 3.33 4.57 2.23
CA VAL A 124 4.25 5.71 2.24
C VAL A 124 3.89 6.59 3.43
N LEU A 125 4.86 6.86 4.28
CA LEU A 125 4.72 7.63 5.52
C LEU A 125 5.63 8.87 5.45
N PRO A 126 5.18 9.99 4.88
CA PRO A 126 5.92 11.23 4.85
C PRO A 126 6.20 11.75 6.28
N GLU A 127 7.31 12.44 6.44
CA GLU A 127 7.73 13.05 7.72
C GLU A 127 7.69 12.08 8.91
N THR A 128 7.99 10.81 8.66
CA THR A 128 7.96 9.74 9.65
C THR A 128 9.33 9.09 9.73
N ASP A 129 9.90 9.09 10.93
CA ASP A 129 11.18 8.45 11.24
C ASP A 129 11.02 6.94 11.52
N GLU A 130 12.11 6.28 11.83
CA GLU A 130 12.16 4.84 12.09
C GLU A 130 11.25 4.43 13.26
N GLN A 131 11.22 5.21 14.33
CA GLN A 131 10.36 4.94 15.48
C GLN A 131 8.89 5.10 15.12
N GLY A 132 8.55 6.16 14.38
CA GLY A 132 7.21 6.40 13.87
C GLY A 132 6.74 5.31 12.92
N ALA A 133 7.63 4.84 12.04
CA ALA A 133 7.36 3.72 11.12
C ALA A 133 7.09 2.42 11.86
N SER A 134 7.88 2.10 12.88
CA SER A 134 7.66 0.92 13.74
C SER A 134 6.31 0.98 14.45
N LEU A 135 5.93 2.13 15.00
CA LEU A 135 4.63 2.32 15.65
C LEU A 135 3.46 2.21 14.65
N ALA A 136 3.60 2.78 13.45
CA ALA A 136 2.59 2.70 12.40
C ALA A 136 2.40 1.24 11.94
N ALA A 137 3.51 0.52 11.68
CA ALA A 137 3.47 -0.88 11.29
C ALA A 137 2.81 -1.77 12.36
N ASP A 138 3.12 -1.53 13.64
CA ASP A 138 2.51 -2.26 14.76
C ASP A 138 1.02 -1.95 14.90
N LYS A 139 0.60 -0.71 14.69
CA LYS A 139 -0.82 -0.31 14.69
C LYS A 139 -1.57 -1.04 13.58
N ILE A 140 -1.02 -1.06 12.37
CA ILE A 140 -1.60 -1.75 11.22
C ILE A 140 -1.75 -3.25 11.50
N ARG A 141 -0.67 -3.89 11.90
CA ARG A 141 -0.64 -5.31 12.23
C ARG A 141 -1.72 -5.69 13.25
N ARG A 142 -1.82 -4.93 14.35
CA ARG A 142 -2.84 -5.15 15.40
C ARG A 142 -4.25 -4.89 14.89
N SER A 143 -4.44 -3.86 14.06
CA SER A 143 -5.75 -3.55 13.47
C SER A 143 -6.26 -4.69 12.59
N ILE A 144 -5.38 -5.25 11.74
CA ILE A 144 -5.71 -6.41 10.90
C ILE A 144 -5.97 -7.64 11.76
N ALA A 145 -5.08 -7.98 12.70
CA ALA A 145 -5.22 -9.18 13.54
C ALA A 145 -6.49 -9.17 14.43
N ALA A 146 -6.96 -7.98 14.82
CA ALA A 146 -8.17 -7.83 15.63
C ALA A 146 -9.46 -7.86 14.81
N HIS A 147 -9.39 -7.69 13.49
CA HIS A 147 -10.57 -7.64 12.61
C HIS A 147 -11.12 -9.03 12.32
N ASP A 148 -12.46 -9.12 12.21
CA ASP A 148 -13.17 -10.30 11.78
C ASP A 148 -13.55 -10.16 10.30
N PHE A 149 -12.83 -10.86 9.43
CA PHE A 149 -13.01 -10.79 7.98
C PHE A 149 -14.20 -11.60 7.53
N SER A 150 -15.31 -10.93 7.26
CA SER A 150 -16.58 -11.57 6.94
C SER A 150 -16.64 -12.19 5.54
N THR A 151 -15.88 -11.64 4.60
CA THR A 151 -15.88 -12.05 3.19
C THR A 151 -14.97 -13.24 2.89
N SER A 152 -14.09 -13.62 3.81
CA SER A 152 -13.04 -14.61 3.60
C SER A 152 -13.42 -16.05 4.00
N GLY A 153 -14.71 -16.38 4.13
CA GLY A 153 -15.18 -17.73 4.44
C GLY A 153 -14.63 -18.24 5.78
N ASN A 154 -13.77 -19.26 5.74
CA ASN A 154 -13.14 -19.82 6.95
C ASN A 154 -11.99 -18.98 7.50
N TRP A 155 -11.44 -18.04 6.70
CA TRP A 155 -10.34 -17.16 7.06
C TRP A 155 -10.81 -15.88 7.78
N ARG A 156 -11.56 -16.04 8.85
CA ARG A 156 -12.09 -14.90 9.61
C ARG A 156 -11.03 -14.15 10.41
N ARG A 157 -9.93 -14.82 10.74
CA ARG A 157 -8.79 -14.24 11.44
C ARG A 157 -7.54 -14.38 10.59
N ILE A 158 -7.06 -13.27 10.10
CA ILE A 158 -5.83 -13.20 9.32
C ILE A 158 -4.86 -12.26 9.98
N THR A 159 -3.59 -12.42 9.67
CA THR A 159 -2.53 -11.55 10.15
C THR A 159 -1.69 -11.05 8.98
N VAL A 160 -0.94 -10.01 9.23
CA VAL A 160 0.03 -9.45 8.29
C VAL A 160 1.37 -9.31 8.97
N SER A 161 2.42 -9.45 8.18
CA SER A 161 3.77 -9.07 8.57
C SER A 161 4.18 -7.78 7.86
N CYS A 162 4.94 -6.94 8.54
CA CYS A 162 5.35 -5.63 8.06
C CYS A 162 6.87 -5.49 8.09
N GLY A 163 7.45 -5.02 6.99
CA GLY A 163 8.83 -4.56 6.92
C GLY A 163 8.87 -3.06 6.70
N ALA A 164 9.73 -2.34 7.39
CA ALA A 164 9.88 -0.90 7.28
C ALA A 164 11.29 -0.52 6.86
N ALA A 165 11.40 0.55 6.06
CA ALA A 165 12.67 1.22 5.79
C ALA A 165 12.48 2.74 5.83
N THR A 166 13.51 3.47 6.28
CA THR A 166 13.42 4.92 6.51
C THR A 166 14.61 5.65 5.91
N ILE A 167 14.34 6.69 5.12
CA ILE A 167 15.32 7.75 4.82
C ILE A 167 15.31 8.69 6.04
N PRO A 168 16.41 8.83 6.77
CA PRO A 168 16.46 9.69 7.95
C PRO A 168 16.45 11.18 7.57
N SER A 169 16.04 12.04 8.49
CA SER A 169 15.93 13.49 8.29
C SER A 169 17.24 14.21 7.96
N TYR A 170 18.37 13.66 8.40
CA TYR A 170 19.69 14.17 8.09
C TYR A 170 20.73 13.06 8.03
N THR A 171 21.43 13.01 6.90
CA THR A 171 22.66 12.23 6.77
C THR A 171 23.63 13.10 5.96
N PRO A 172 24.75 13.57 6.53
CA PRO A 172 25.70 14.44 5.84
C PRO A 172 26.13 13.90 4.47
N GLN A 173 26.24 12.59 4.37
CA GLN A 173 26.64 11.88 3.18
C GLN A 173 25.54 11.77 2.12
N ILE A 174 24.25 11.82 2.49
CA ILE A 174 23.14 11.86 1.52
C ILE A 174 23.09 13.21 0.81
N THR A 175 23.48 14.30 1.48
CA THR A 175 23.44 15.65 0.89
C THR A 175 24.53 15.87 -0.15
N GLU A 176 25.71 15.27 0.00
CA GLU A 176 26.79 15.39 -0.99
C GLU A 176 26.56 14.47 -2.20
N GLU A 177 26.00 13.28 -1.98
CA GLU A 177 25.70 12.30 -3.03
C GLU A 177 24.28 12.46 -3.64
N ALA A 178 23.36 13.17 -2.99
CA ALA A 178 21.99 13.39 -3.46
C ALA A 178 21.91 14.06 -4.85
N GLY A 179 22.99 14.75 -5.26
CA GLY A 179 23.15 15.23 -6.63
C GLY A 179 23.35 14.14 -7.67
N LEU A 180 23.73 12.93 -7.26
CA LEU A 180 24.08 11.81 -8.12
C LEU A 180 23.01 10.72 -8.16
N MET A 181 22.24 10.51 -7.07
CA MET A 181 21.16 9.51 -7.06
C MET A 181 19.89 10.04 -7.71
N ASN A 182 19.36 9.26 -8.64
CA ASN A 182 18.11 9.59 -9.28
C ASN A 182 16.90 9.05 -8.50
N ARG A 183 15.69 9.52 -8.83
CA ARG A 183 14.43 9.15 -8.19
C ARG A 183 14.21 7.63 -8.11
N ARG A 184 14.62 6.89 -9.15
CA ARG A 184 14.43 5.42 -9.23
C ARG A 184 15.31 4.68 -8.24
N GLU A 185 16.51 5.19 -7.99
CA GLU A 185 17.44 4.58 -7.04
C GLU A 185 16.95 4.71 -5.60
N TYR A 186 16.44 5.88 -5.20
CA TYR A 186 15.83 6.04 -3.87
C TYR A 186 14.62 5.13 -3.67
N THR A 187 13.72 5.07 -4.66
CA THR A 187 12.55 4.21 -4.61
C THR A 187 12.98 2.75 -4.49
N GLY A 188 13.89 2.30 -5.36
CA GLY A 188 14.37 0.92 -5.37
C GLY A 188 15.07 0.54 -4.07
N ASN A 189 15.87 1.44 -3.49
CA ASN A 189 16.55 1.19 -2.24
C ASN A 189 15.56 1.10 -1.07
N LEU A 190 14.63 2.05 -0.92
CA LEU A 190 13.62 2.00 0.14
C LEU A 190 12.77 0.74 0.10
N LEU A 191 12.25 0.39 -1.07
CA LEU A 191 11.41 -0.80 -1.21
C LEU A 191 12.20 -2.08 -0.95
N ARG A 192 13.43 -2.17 -1.45
CA ARG A 192 14.30 -3.33 -1.22
C ARG A 192 14.62 -3.51 0.25
N GLU A 193 14.98 -2.45 0.96
CA GLU A 193 15.30 -2.52 2.40
C GLU A 193 14.04 -2.88 3.23
N ALA A 194 12.88 -2.32 2.89
CA ALA A 194 11.63 -2.68 3.53
C ALA A 194 11.25 -4.15 3.28
N GLN A 195 11.44 -4.65 2.05
CA GLN A 195 11.22 -6.06 1.71
C GLN A 195 12.19 -6.98 2.46
N GLN A 196 13.49 -6.66 2.51
CA GLN A 196 14.48 -7.43 3.25
C GLN A 196 14.15 -7.47 4.76
N ALA A 197 13.68 -6.36 5.32
CA ALA A 197 13.22 -6.32 6.70
C ALA A 197 12.01 -7.25 6.92
N LEU A 198 11.04 -7.24 6.01
CA LEU A 198 9.89 -8.15 6.03
C LEU A 198 10.34 -9.61 5.99
N ASP A 199 11.18 -9.98 5.03
CA ASP A 199 11.68 -11.36 4.85
C ASP A 199 12.45 -11.84 6.08
N SER A 200 13.29 -10.97 6.65
CA SER A 200 14.02 -11.25 7.89
C SER A 200 13.07 -11.48 9.08
N GLY A 201 12.02 -10.66 9.19
CA GLY A 201 10.99 -10.85 10.22
C GLY A 201 10.26 -12.17 10.08
N ARG A 202 9.84 -12.50 8.86
CA ARG A 202 9.09 -13.72 8.53
C ARG A 202 9.89 -15.00 8.76
N SER A 203 11.21 -14.96 8.59
CA SER A 203 12.07 -16.12 8.93
C SER A 203 11.99 -16.50 10.41
N SER A 204 11.59 -15.57 11.27
CA SER A 204 11.40 -15.77 12.72
C SER A 204 9.93 -15.99 13.13
N GLY A 205 9.00 -16.00 12.16
CA GLY A 205 7.56 -16.21 12.36
C GLY A 205 6.70 -15.17 11.65
N THR A 206 5.40 -15.35 11.75
CA THR A 206 4.37 -14.46 11.17
C THR A 206 3.86 -13.43 12.17
N ASN A 207 2.99 -12.49 11.71
CA ASN A 207 2.37 -11.46 12.54
C ASN A 207 3.43 -10.59 13.25
N ARG A 208 4.40 -10.08 12.48
CA ARG A 208 5.56 -9.35 13.00
C ARG A 208 5.79 -8.03 12.28
N THR A 209 6.43 -7.12 13.01
CA THR A 209 6.99 -5.89 12.46
C THR A 209 8.51 -5.94 12.56
N THR A 210 9.20 -5.63 11.46
CA THR A 210 10.66 -5.57 11.40
C THR A 210 11.06 -4.26 10.73
N VAL A 211 12.03 -3.58 11.30
CA VAL A 211 12.58 -2.33 10.75
C VAL A 211 13.97 -2.61 10.21
N GLY A 212 14.18 -2.30 8.94
CA GLY A 212 15.47 -2.39 8.26
C GLY A 212 16.26 -1.10 8.42
N ALA A 213 17.58 -1.21 8.51
CA ALA A 213 18.44 -0.05 8.42
C ALA A 213 18.58 0.36 6.94
N PHE A 214 18.27 1.59 6.59
CA PHE A 214 18.48 2.10 5.23
C PHE A 214 19.98 2.03 4.89
N ARG A 215 20.33 1.10 4.01
CA ARG A 215 21.68 0.93 3.49
C ARG A 215 21.79 1.60 2.12
N ARG A 216 22.94 2.17 1.87
CA ARG A 216 23.29 2.87 0.63
C ARG A 216 23.60 1.90 -0.49
#